data_b16f9c665734f7e9d74b31ed0f4e64ef
#
_entry.id   b16f9c665734f7e9d74b31ed0f4e64ef
#
_cell.length_a   1.000
_cell.length_b   1.000
_cell.length_c   1.000
_cell.angle_alpha   90.00
_cell.angle_beta   90.00
_cell.angle_gamma   90.00
#
_symmetry.space_group_name_H-M   'P 1'
#
loop_
_entity.id
_entity.type
_entity.pdbx_description
1 polymer ?
#
loop_
_entity_poly.entity_id
_entity_poly.type
_entity_poly.pdbx_seq_one_letter_code
_entity_poly.pdbx_strand_id
1 'polypeptide(L)'
;RRNKWLGKNVSDKQKKAYHDNIIKTAYTICIRGTGNFSYRFYHTISYGRIPVVIDTDVFLPFEESINWKKYCVWVPQTDLKHIGDYILEFHQRFSEEDFIRLQIKIRQIWVDYFSIQNYYIKLFELLNTNIEKK
;
A
#
# COMPACT_ATOMS: atom_id res chain seq x y z
N ARG A 1 -25.52 10.69 -4.25
CA ARG A 1 -24.26 11.41 -3.89
C ARG A 1 -23.15 10.93 -4.83
N ARG A 2 -23.12 11.50 -6.03
CA ARG A 2 -22.15 11.19 -7.08
C ARG A 2 -20.83 11.93 -6.83
N ASN A 3 -19.75 11.16 -6.66
CA ASN A 3 -18.38 11.44 -7.13
C ASN A 3 -17.80 12.86 -6.96
N LYS A 4 -17.56 13.26 -5.72
CA LYS A 4 -16.64 14.38 -5.44
C LYS A 4 -15.15 13.98 -5.55
N TRP A 5 -14.84 12.73 -5.87
CA TRP A 5 -13.46 12.20 -5.89
C TRP A 5 -12.84 12.09 -7.28
N LEU A 6 -13.61 12.23 -8.35
CA LEU A 6 -13.11 12.29 -9.72
C LEU A 6 -12.89 13.74 -10.15
N GLY A 7 -11.94 14.39 -9.53
CA GLY A 7 -11.03 15.32 -10.18
C GLY A 7 -11.59 16.59 -10.80
N LYS A 8 -12.38 17.43 -10.14
CA LYS A 8 -12.47 18.80 -10.60
C LYS A 8 -12.39 19.92 -9.56
N ASN A 9 -12.36 19.69 -8.27
CA ASN A 9 -12.19 20.77 -7.28
C ASN A 9 -11.62 20.30 -5.92
N VAL A 10 -10.54 19.49 -5.93
CA VAL A 10 -9.80 19.24 -4.69
C VAL A 10 -8.85 20.40 -4.46
N SER A 11 -9.07 21.18 -3.44
CA SER A 11 -8.20 22.32 -3.10
C SER A 11 -6.80 21.82 -2.70
N ASP A 12 -5.79 22.65 -2.89
CA ASP A 12 -4.41 22.33 -2.48
C ASP A 12 -4.29 22.08 -0.98
N LYS A 13 -5.12 22.72 -0.17
CA LYS A 13 -5.26 22.45 1.27
C LYS A 13 -5.72 21.01 1.53
N GLN A 14 -6.67 20.50 0.77
CA GLN A 14 -7.15 19.11 0.91
C GLN A 14 -6.11 18.10 0.47
N LYS A 15 -5.39 18.38 -0.64
CA LYS A 15 -4.28 17.54 -1.09
C LYS A 15 -3.18 17.49 -0.04
N LYS A 16 -2.79 18.64 0.51
CA LYS A 16 -1.79 18.72 1.57
C LYS A 16 -2.22 17.92 2.81
N ALA A 17 -3.46 18.12 3.28
CA ALA A 17 -3.99 17.40 4.43
C ALA A 17 -3.99 15.86 4.21
N TYR A 18 -4.28 15.41 2.99
CA TYR A 18 -4.21 14.00 2.61
C TYR A 18 -2.79 13.44 2.74
N HIS A 19 -1.79 14.12 2.16
CA HIS A 19 -0.40 13.70 2.23
C HIS A 19 0.16 13.80 3.64
N ASP A 20 -0.14 14.88 4.36
CA ASP A 20 0.26 15.08 5.76
C ASP A 20 -0.26 13.95 6.66
N ASN A 21 -1.48 13.48 6.43
CA ASN A 21 -2.05 12.36 7.18
C ASN A 21 -1.23 11.07 6.99
N ILE A 22 -0.77 10.78 5.77
CA ILE A 22 0.06 9.60 5.50
C ILE A 22 1.47 9.79 6.11
N ILE A 23 2.09 10.94 5.87
CA ILE A 23 3.48 11.19 6.29
C ILE A 23 3.66 11.17 7.80
N LYS A 24 2.68 11.73 8.53
CA LYS A 24 2.74 11.90 9.99
C LYS A 24 2.36 10.64 10.78
N THR A 25 1.89 9.59 10.12
CA THR A 25 1.48 8.33 10.76
C THR A 25 2.37 7.18 10.31
N ALA A 26 2.62 6.22 11.18
CA ALA A 26 3.36 5.02 10.81
C ALA A 26 2.50 4.05 9.99
N TYR A 27 1.20 4.01 10.27
CA TYR A 27 0.22 3.13 9.66
C TYR A 27 -0.84 3.92 8.92
N THR A 28 -1.27 3.42 7.76
CA THR A 28 -2.32 4.07 6.97
C THR A 28 -3.35 3.04 6.51
N ILE A 29 -4.61 3.25 6.86
CA ILE A 29 -5.71 2.38 6.45
C ILE A 29 -5.97 2.55 4.96
N CYS A 30 -5.89 1.44 4.22
CA CYS A 30 -6.04 1.36 2.78
C CYS A 30 -7.30 0.56 2.45
N ILE A 31 -8.40 1.29 2.24
CA ILE A 31 -9.69 0.72 1.84
C ILE A 31 -9.83 0.81 0.32
N ARG A 32 -10.43 -0.21 -0.30
CA ARG A 32 -10.74 -0.18 -1.74
C ARG A 32 -11.62 1.02 -2.10
N GLY A 33 -11.44 1.51 -3.31
CA GLY A 33 -12.31 2.51 -3.93
C GLY A 33 -13.50 1.88 -4.66
N THR A 34 -13.85 2.43 -5.82
CA THR A 34 -14.86 1.88 -6.74
C THR A 34 -14.41 0.54 -7.35
N GLY A 35 -13.12 0.39 -7.61
CA GLY A 35 -12.49 -0.87 -7.98
C GLY A 35 -11.92 -1.59 -6.76
N ASN A 36 -11.50 -2.85 -6.91
CA ASN A 36 -10.91 -3.64 -5.82
C ASN A 36 -9.42 -3.30 -5.63
N PHE A 37 -9.10 -2.02 -5.54
CA PHE A 37 -7.77 -1.50 -5.25
C PHE A 37 -7.86 -0.18 -4.50
N SER A 38 -6.74 0.24 -3.89
CA SER A 38 -6.64 1.48 -3.11
C SER A 38 -5.49 2.35 -3.61
N TYR A 39 -5.77 3.56 -4.11
CA TYR A 39 -4.71 4.54 -4.39
C TYR A 39 -3.90 4.90 -3.14
N ARG A 40 -4.55 4.88 -1.98
CA ARG A 40 -3.89 5.18 -0.72
C ARG A 40 -2.79 4.16 -0.39
N PHE A 41 -2.94 2.90 -0.81
CA PHE A 41 -1.91 1.88 -0.68
C PHE A 41 -0.59 2.32 -1.34
N TYR A 42 -0.65 2.75 -2.61
CA TYR A 42 0.52 3.17 -3.36
C TYR A 42 1.17 4.43 -2.79
N HIS A 43 0.36 5.40 -2.36
CA HIS A 43 0.87 6.58 -1.68
C HIS A 43 1.52 6.22 -0.33
N THR A 44 0.94 5.30 0.42
CA THR A 44 1.48 4.86 1.71
C THR A 44 2.87 4.26 1.55
N ILE A 45 3.03 3.30 0.64
CA ILE A 45 4.34 2.66 0.40
C ILE A 45 5.35 3.64 -0.21
N SER A 46 4.91 4.63 -0.99
CA SER A 46 5.79 5.67 -1.54
C SER A 46 6.42 6.55 -0.47
N TYR A 47 5.80 6.67 0.69
CA TYR A 47 6.34 7.38 1.85
C TYR A 47 7.03 6.45 2.86
N GLY A 48 7.18 5.16 2.54
CA GLY A 48 7.74 4.19 3.46
C GLY A 48 6.87 3.98 4.71
N ARG A 49 5.55 4.16 4.58
CA ARG A 49 4.61 3.90 5.66
C ARG A 49 3.98 2.53 5.48
N ILE A 50 3.43 1.98 6.56
CA ILE A 50 2.91 0.62 6.59
C ILE A 50 1.42 0.65 6.21
N PRO A 51 1.02 0.00 5.10
CA PRO A 51 -0.38 -0.12 4.75
C PRO A 51 -1.11 -1.05 5.72
N VAL A 52 -2.30 -0.63 6.13
CA VAL A 52 -3.29 -1.49 6.78
C VAL A 52 -4.31 -1.84 5.71
N VAL A 53 -4.18 -3.02 5.14
CA VAL A 53 -5.00 -3.49 4.02
C VAL A 53 -6.26 -4.14 4.56
N ILE A 54 -7.42 -3.62 4.16
CA ILE A 54 -8.69 -4.27 4.40
C ILE A 54 -8.87 -5.33 3.32
N ASP A 55 -8.85 -6.60 3.75
CA ASP A 55 -8.94 -7.74 2.85
C ASP A 55 -10.35 -7.89 2.29
N THR A 56 -10.50 -7.58 1.02
CA THR A 56 -11.72 -7.70 0.21
C THR A 56 -11.44 -8.58 -1.01
N ASP A 57 -10.64 -9.64 -0.82
CA ASP A 57 -10.06 -10.42 -1.93
C ASP A 57 -9.25 -9.54 -2.90
N VAL A 58 -8.51 -8.58 -2.33
CA VAL A 58 -7.71 -7.65 -3.11
C VAL A 58 -6.45 -8.33 -3.62
N PHE A 59 -6.19 -8.15 -4.92
CA PHE A 59 -4.92 -8.52 -5.53
C PHE A 59 -3.98 -7.32 -5.50
N LEU A 60 -2.79 -7.52 -4.92
CA LEU A 60 -1.74 -6.53 -4.96
C LEU A 60 -0.75 -6.87 -6.08
N PRO A 61 -0.22 -5.87 -6.79
CA PRO A 61 0.68 -6.15 -7.90
C PRO A 61 1.99 -6.78 -7.42
N PHE A 62 2.59 -7.56 -8.30
CA PHE A 62 3.86 -8.26 -8.08
C PHE A 62 3.85 -9.25 -6.90
N GLU A 63 2.70 -9.88 -6.59
CA GLU A 63 2.57 -10.86 -5.49
C GLU A 63 3.51 -12.05 -5.65
N GLU A 64 3.87 -12.43 -6.87
CA GLU A 64 4.84 -13.48 -7.16
C GLU A 64 6.27 -13.11 -6.71
N SER A 65 6.58 -11.82 -6.66
CA SER A 65 7.90 -11.28 -6.31
C SER A 65 7.93 -10.64 -4.93
N ILE A 66 6.79 -10.16 -4.44
CA ILE A 66 6.67 -9.42 -3.17
C ILE A 66 5.68 -10.13 -2.26
N ASN A 67 6.19 -10.67 -1.15
CA ASN A 67 5.31 -11.19 -0.10
C ASN A 67 4.72 -10.02 0.72
N TRP A 68 3.61 -9.46 0.25
CA TRP A 68 2.96 -8.30 0.87
C TRP A 68 2.57 -8.52 2.34
N LYS A 69 2.29 -9.76 2.75
CA LYS A 69 1.96 -10.07 4.15
C LYS A 69 3.10 -9.77 5.13
N LYS A 70 4.33 -9.65 4.64
CA LYS A 70 5.48 -9.21 5.45
C LYS A 70 5.53 -7.69 5.68
N TYR A 71 4.89 -6.93 4.81
CA TYR A 71 5.03 -5.46 4.73
C TYR A 71 3.74 -4.71 5.08
N CYS A 72 2.63 -5.42 5.25
CA CYS A 72 1.32 -4.84 5.48
C CYS A 72 0.62 -5.49 6.66
N VAL A 73 -0.19 -4.73 7.37
CA VAL A 73 -1.20 -5.29 8.27
C VAL A 73 -2.39 -5.72 7.42
N TRP A 74 -2.85 -6.96 7.59
CA TRP A 74 -4.02 -7.50 6.89
C TRP A 74 -5.17 -7.63 7.87
N VAL A 75 -6.29 -7.01 7.53
CA VAL A 75 -7.51 -6.99 8.36
C VAL A 75 -8.66 -7.57 7.56
N PRO A 76 -9.27 -8.68 7.98
CA PRO A 76 -10.46 -9.21 7.33
C PRO A 76 -11.59 -8.16 7.31
N GLN A 77 -12.28 -8.03 6.18
CA GLN A 77 -13.41 -7.11 6.05
C GLN A 77 -14.49 -7.36 7.09
N THR A 78 -14.62 -8.60 7.54
CA THR A 78 -15.62 -9.02 8.54
C THR A 78 -15.23 -8.64 9.98
N ASP A 79 -13.98 -8.18 10.20
CA ASP A 79 -13.45 -7.95 11.55
C ASP A 79 -12.87 -6.52 11.75
N LEU A 80 -13.44 -5.54 11.08
CA LEU A 80 -12.99 -4.15 11.13
C LEU A 80 -13.02 -3.53 12.54
N LYS A 81 -13.86 -4.03 13.42
CA LYS A 81 -13.94 -3.55 14.82
C LYS A 81 -12.65 -3.81 15.62
N HIS A 82 -11.85 -4.79 15.21
CA HIS A 82 -10.60 -5.17 15.85
C HIS A 82 -9.34 -4.68 15.10
N ILE A 83 -9.48 -3.71 14.21
CA ILE A 83 -8.38 -3.19 13.39
C ILE A 83 -7.18 -2.74 14.25
N GLY A 84 -7.44 -2.20 15.44
CA GLY A 84 -6.40 -1.80 16.40
C GLY A 84 -5.58 -2.99 16.90
N ASP A 85 -6.22 -4.11 17.14
CA ASP A 85 -5.57 -5.33 17.63
C ASP A 85 -4.64 -5.91 16.56
N TYR A 86 -5.07 -5.93 15.29
CA TYR A 86 -4.22 -6.34 14.17
C TYR A 86 -2.99 -5.46 14.00
N ILE A 87 -3.15 -4.14 14.17
CA ILE A 87 -2.02 -3.20 14.09
C ILE A 87 -1.06 -3.45 15.25
N LEU A 88 -1.58 -3.63 16.47
CA LEU A 88 -0.77 -3.86 17.66
C LEU A 88 0.00 -5.18 17.55
N GLU A 89 -0.68 -6.26 17.16
CA GLU A 89 -0.05 -7.57 16.94
C GLU A 89 1.09 -7.50 15.91
N PHE A 90 0.84 -6.79 14.80
CA PHE A 90 1.87 -6.59 13.78
C PHE A 90 3.05 -5.78 14.32
N HIS A 91 2.78 -4.70 15.06
CA HIS A 91 3.81 -3.83 15.64
C HIS A 91 4.72 -4.54 16.63
N GLN A 92 4.15 -5.41 17.46
CA GLN A 92 4.89 -6.17 18.48
C GLN A 92 5.91 -7.16 17.91
N ARG A 93 5.87 -7.44 16.61
CA ARG A 93 6.85 -8.32 15.93
C ARG A 93 8.21 -7.67 15.71
N PHE A 94 8.31 -6.37 15.92
CA PHE A 94 9.50 -5.58 15.58
C PHE A 94 10.06 -4.86 16.80
N SER A 95 11.39 -4.84 16.89
CA SER A 95 12.10 -3.84 17.69
C SER A 95 11.94 -2.46 17.04
N GLU A 96 12.28 -1.39 17.75
CA GLU A 96 12.25 -0.04 17.18
C GLU A 96 13.16 0.07 15.94
N GLU A 97 14.34 -0.53 16.00
CA GLU A 97 15.30 -0.54 14.91
C GLU A 97 14.77 -1.34 13.69
N ASP A 98 14.20 -2.52 13.92
CA ASP A 98 13.62 -3.35 12.85
C ASP A 98 12.40 -2.70 12.23
N PHE A 99 11.64 -1.95 13.02
CA PHE A 99 10.50 -1.18 12.51
C PHE A 99 10.94 -0.08 11.54
N ILE A 100 12.02 0.63 11.86
CA ILE A 100 12.62 1.61 10.95
C ILE A 100 13.14 0.92 9.68
N ARG A 101 13.80 -0.22 9.82
CA ARG A 101 14.27 -1.02 8.66
C ARG A 101 13.11 -1.47 7.77
N LEU A 102 11.99 -1.88 8.37
CA LEU A 102 10.77 -2.22 7.64
C LEU A 102 10.26 -1.05 6.81
N GLN A 103 10.19 0.15 7.38
CA GLN A 103 9.76 1.35 6.66
C GLN A 103 10.69 1.71 5.49
N ILE A 104 12.00 1.61 5.70
CA ILE A 104 13.00 1.80 4.64
C ILE A 104 12.80 0.76 3.53
N LYS A 105 12.59 -0.51 3.90
CA LYS A 105 12.36 -1.59 2.93
C LYS A 105 11.09 -1.38 2.12
N ILE A 106 10.00 -0.94 2.75
CA ILE A 106 8.75 -0.60 2.05
C ILE A 106 8.99 0.52 1.03
N ARG A 107 9.72 1.56 1.42
CA ARG A 107 10.09 2.64 0.49
C ARG A 107 10.94 2.12 -0.67
N GLN A 108 11.89 1.22 -0.40
CA GLN A 108 12.73 0.61 -1.43
C GLN A 108 11.90 -0.22 -2.42
N ILE A 109 10.94 -1.01 -1.92
CA ILE A 109 10.00 -1.75 -2.77
C ILE A 109 9.26 -0.80 -3.71
N TRP A 110 8.81 0.35 -3.19
CA TRP A 110 8.15 1.33 -4.06
C TRP A 110 9.09 1.86 -5.15
N VAL A 111 10.34 2.18 -4.81
CA VAL A 111 11.33 2.62 -5.79
C VAL A 111 11.57 1.57 -6.86
N ASP A 112 11.76 0.31 -6.45
CA ASP A 112 12.15 -0.78 -7.34
C ASP A 112 11.03 -1.26 -8.28
N TYR A 113 9.77 -1.16 -7.83
CA TYR A 113 8.63 -1.74 -8.54
C TYR A 113 7.61 -0.71 -9.05
N PHE A 114 7.47 0.45 -8.38
CA PHE A 114 6.37 1.38 -8.62
C PHE A 114 6.81 2.77 -9.06
N SER A 115 8.11 3.11 -9.02
CA SER A 115 8.60 4.31 -9.69
C SER A 115 8.31 4.21 -11.19
N ILE A 116 8.02 5.33 -11.84
CA ILE A 116 7.58 5.35 -13.25
C ILE A 116 8.53 4.54 -14.14
N GLN A 117 9.85 4.72 -13.97
CA GLN A 117 10.84 4.00 -14.77
C GLN A 117 10.82 2.49 -14.50
N ASN A 118 10.86 2.10 -13.22
CA ASN A 118 10.99 0.69 -12.85
C ASN A 118 9.69 -0.09 -13.04
N TYR A 119 8.53 0.55 -12.89
CA TYR A 119 7.24 -0.11 -13.13
C TYR A 119 7.13 -0.67 -14.55
N TYR A 120 7.48 0.12 -15.56
CA TYR A 120 7.43 -0.35 -16.94
C TYR A 120 8.44 -1.44 -17.24
N ILE A 121 9.64 -1.36 -16.65
CA ILE A 121 10.66 -2.42 -16.78
C ILE A 121 10.13 -3.73 -16.16
N LYS A 122 9.61 -3.67 -14.95
CA LYS A 122 9.07 -4.86 -14.26
C LYS A 122 7.84 -5.44 -14.96
N LEU A 123 6.97 -4.62 -15.48
CA LEU A 123 5.83 -5.07 -16.26
C LEU A 123 6.28 -5.79 -17.54
N PHE A 124 7.28 -5.26 -18.23
CA PHE A 124 7.82 -5.87 -19.44
C PHE A 124 8.51 -7.23 -19.16
N GLU A 125 9.30 -7.31 -18.08
CA GLU A 125 9.90 -8.57 -17.62
C GLU A 125 8.83 -9.62 -17.33
N LEU A 126 7.77 -9.26 -16.64
CA LEU A 126 6.67 -10.16 -16.28
C LEU A 126 5.91 -10.68 -17.52
N LEU A 127 5.67 -9.81 -18.50
CA LEU A 127 5.03 -10.20 -19.77
C LEU A 127 5.89 -11.17 -20.58
N ASN A 128 7.20 -10.93 -20.67
CA ASN A 128 8.12 -11.82 -21.39
C ASN A 128 8.22 -13.21 -20.74
N THR A 129 8.31 -13.27 -19.42
CA THR A 129 8.36 -14.55 -18.67
C THR A 129 7.09 -15.38 -18.89
N ASN A 130 5.93 -14.74 -19.09
CA ASN A 130 4.67 -15.45 -19.37
C ASN A 130 4.55 -15.91 -20.83
N ILE A 131 5.26 -15.28 -21.77
CA ILE A 131 5.30 -15.70 -23.17
C ILE A 131 6.17 -16.96 -23.33
N GLU A 132 7.30 -17.03 -22.63
CA GLU A 132 8.22 -18.16 -22.68
C GLU A 132 7.67 -19.45 -22.02
N LYS A 133 6.66 -19.32 -21.15
CA LYS A 133 6.01 -20.49 -20.49
C LYS A 133 4.85 -21.10 -21.29
N LYS A 134 4.52 -20.57 -22.46
CA LYS A 134 3.52 -21.13 -23.38
C LYS A 134 4.17 -21.88 -24.53
#